data_4c3d315e346fc1160e343831d7ca1131
#
_entry.id   4c3d315e346fc1160e343831d7ca1131
#
_cell.length_a   1.000
_cell.length_b   1.000
_cell.length_c   1.000
_cell.angle_alpha   90.00
_cell.angle_beta   90.00
_cell.angle_gamma   90.00
#
_symmetry.space_group_name_H-M   'P 1'
#
loop_
_entity.id
_entity.type
_entity.pdbx_description
1 polymer ?
#
loop_
_entity_poly.entity_id
_entity_poly.type
_entity_poly.pdbx_seq_one_letter_code
_entity_poly.pdbx_strand_id
1 'polypeptide(L)'
;MIYLVFFSVGLPNSMLGAAWPSIQGELSASAEWMGIIAAICAGGTILSSLLCVRIVNRLGISRTIFYSLLLTVAGLIGYLAASSPYMICAASLLIGSSAGCLVAALNAYLSLHYEARHLNWVHCFWGVGSMVGPALLTLSYQMNHTWR
;
A
#
# COMPACT_ATOMS: atom_id res chain seq x y z
N MET A 1 14.92 11.00 0.06
CA MET A 1 13.45 11.03 0.00
C MET A 1 12.86 9.79 -0.67
N ILE A 2 13.28 9.39 -1.88
CA ILE A 2 12.68 8.26 -2.63
C ILE A 2 12.68 6.95 -1.82
N TYR A 3 13.76 6.62 -1.13
CA TYR A 3 13.87 5.43 -0.26
C TYR A 3 12.81 5.41 0.85
N LEU A 4 12.55 6.57 1.48
CA LEU A 4 11.51 6.70 2.51
C LEU A 4 10.11 6.49 1.94
N VAL A 5 9.87 6.91 0.71
CA VAL A 5 8.59 6.66 0.03
C VAL A 5 8.38 5.17 -0.19
N PHE A 6 9.39 4.45 -0.70
CA PHE A 6 9.28 3.00 -0.87
C PHE A 6 9.11 2.26 0.46
N PHE A 7 9.83 2.67 1.50
CA PHE A 7 9.63 2.16 2.87
C PHE A 7 8.18 2.37 3.34
N SER A 8 7.64 3.59 3.17
CA SER A 8 6.26 3.92 3.57
C SER A 8 5.20 3.14 2.81
N VAL A 9 5.45 2.80 1.54
CA VAL A 9 4.53 1.96 0.73
C VAL A 9 4.61 0.50 1.17
N GLY A 10 5.77 0.03 1.63
CA GLY A 10 5.95 -1.33 2.14
C GLY A 10 5.15 -1.61 3.41
N LEU A 11 5.04 -0.62 4.31
CA LEU A 11 4.34 -0.76 5.60
C LEU A 11 2.89 -1.25 5.47
N PRO A 12 1.97 -0.56 4.77
CA PRO A 12 0.56 -0.97 4.74
C PRO A 12 0.33 -2.28 4.00
N ASN A 13 1.19 -2.63 3.06
CA ASN A 13 1.03 -3.79 2.21
C ASN A 13 1.04 -5.12 2.99
N SER A 14 1.82 -5.19 4.06
CA SER A 14 1.96 -6.38 4.90
C SER A 14 1.13 -6.31 6.18
N MET A 15 0.79 -5.10 6.64
CA MET A 15 0.02 -4.91 7.88
C MET A 15 -1.38 -5.52 7.82
N LEU A 16 -2.08 -5.41 6.68
CA LEU A 16 -3.41 -5.97 6.54
C LEU A 16 -3.43 -7.49 6.74
N GLY A 17 -2.44 -8.20 6.17
CA GLY A 17 -2.31 -9.64 6.36
C GLY A 17 -2.08 -10.03 7.82
N ALA A 18 -1.24 -9.27 8.52
CA ALA A 18 -0.95 -9.50 9.93
C ALA A 18 -2.14 -9.14 10.85
N ALA A 19 -2.91 -8.10 10.49
CA ALA A 19 -4.10 -7.67 11.23
C ALA A 19 -5.33 -8.55 10.95
N TRP A 20 -5.34 -9.32 9.86
CA TRP A 20 -6.52 -10.03 9.39
C TRP A 20 -7.19 -10.92 10.45
N PRO A 21 -6.49 -11.71 11.29
CA PRO A 21 -7.15 -12.52 12.31
C PRO A 21 -8.02 -11.69 13.26
N SER A 22 -7.55 -10.50 13.64
CA SER A 22 -8.28 -9.58 14.52
C SER A 22 -9.46 -8.93 13.80
N ILE A 23 -9.26 -8.49 12.54
CA ILE A 23 -10.31 -7.91 11.70
C ILE A 23 -11.41 -8.94 11.43
N GLN A 24 -11.05 -10.18 11.13
CA GLN A 24 -11.97 -11.27 10.88
C GLN A 24 -12.86 -11.54 12.10
N GLY A 25 -12.27 -11.57 13.31
CA GLY A 25 -13.03 -11.74 14.56
C GLY A 25 -14.00 -10.59 14.82
N GLU A 26 -13.56 -9.35 14.64
CA GLU A 26 -14.37 -8.16 14.89
C GLU A 26 -15.53 -8.01 13.90
N LEU A 27 -15.27 -8.27 12.62
CA LEU A 27 -16.27 -8.11 11.54
C LEU A 27 -17.09 -9.39 11.28
N SER A 28 -16.84 -10.48 12.04
CA SER A 28 -17.46 -11.81 11.81
C SER A 28 -17.37 -12.25 10.32
N ALA A 29 -16.24 -11.92 9.68
CA ALA A 29 -16.01 -12.19 8.27
C ALA A 29 -15.49 -13.62 8.06
N SER A 30 -15.81 -14.24 6.91
CA SER A 30 -15.22 -15.53 6.52
C SER A 30 -13.75 -15.35 6.11
N ALA A 31 -12.96 -16.43 6.19
CA ALA A 31 -11.54 -16.41 5.79
C ALA A 31 -11.34 -16.04 4.31
N GLU A 32 -12.34 -16.31 3.47
CA GLU A 32 -12.32 -16.04 2.03
C GLU A 32 -12.17 -14.54 1.69
N TRP A 33 -12.65 -13.67 2.57
CA TRP A 33 -12.56 -12.22 2.37
C TRP A 33 -11.12 -11.73 2.22
N MET A 34 -10.15 -12.36 2.89
CA MET A 34 -8.74 -11.99 2.72
C MET A 34 -8.28 -12.16 1.28
N GLY A 35 -8.68 -13.26 0.63
CA GLY A 35 -8.38 -13.50 -0.79
C GLY A 35 -9.02 -12.48 -1.72
N ILE A 36 -10.29 -12.13 -1.45
CA ILE A 36 -11.03 -11.12 -2.23
C ILE A 36 -10.37 -9.74 -2.10
N ILE A 37 -10.04 -9.34 -0.87
CA ILE A 37 -9.38 -8.06 -0.57
C ILE A 37 -8.01 -7.99 -1.26
N ALA A 38 -7.22 -9.06 -1.18
CA ALA A 38 -5.93 -9.14 -1.83
C ALA A 38 -6.06 -9.06 -3.37
N ALA A 39 -7.03 -9.74 -3.94
CA ALA A 39 -7.31 -9.69 -5.38
C ALA A 39 -7.73 -8.29 -5.85
N ILE A 40 -8.57 -7.59 -5.09
CA ILE A 40 -8.99 -6.22 -5.38
C ILE A 40 -7.80 -5.27 -5.29
N CYS A 41 -6.97 -5.38 -4.27
CA CYS A 41 -5.73 -4.59 -4.11
C CYS A 41 -4.79 -4.82 -5.30
N ALA A 42 -4.53 -6.07 -5.67
CA ALA A 42 -3.69 -6.43 -6.80
C ALA A 42 -4.27 -5.90 -8.13
N GLY A 43 -5.58 -6.03 -8.34
CA GLY A 43 -6.28 -5.48 -9.51
C GLY A 43 -6.11 -3.97 -9.61
N GLY A 44 -6.27 -3.25 -8.51
CA GLY A 44 -6.03 -1.80 -8.43
C GLY A 44 -4.57 -1.44 -8.79
N THR A 45 -3.61 -2.22 -8.28
CA THR A 45 -2.18 -2.05 -8.56
C THR A 45 -1.88 -2.24 -10.06
N ILE A 46 -2.41 -3.30 -10.67
CA ILE A 46 -2.20 -3.59 -12.09
C ILE A 46 -2.80 -2.47 -12.96
N LEU A 47 -4.06 -2.13 -12.73
CA LEU A 47 -4.75 -1.11 -13.52
C LEU A 47 -4.07 0.26 -13.42
N SER A 48 -3.70 0.68 -12.23
CA SER A 48 -3.04 1.96 -12.01
C SER A 48 -1.62 2.01 -12.61
N SER A 49 -0.87 0.91 -12.53
CA SER A 49 0.45 0.79 -13.17
C SER A 49 0.37 0.93 -14.69
N LEU A 50 -0.62 0.28 -15.31
CA LEU A 50 -0.86 0.38 -16.76
C LEU A 50 -1.23 1.81 -17.19
N LEU A 51 -1.98 2.51 -16.35
CA LEU A 51 -2.40 3.89 -16.60
C LEU A 51 -1.35 4.93 -16.22
N CYS A 52 -0.34 4.54 -15.45
CA CYS A 52 0.65 5.44 -14.86
C CYS A 52 1.31 6.36 -15.91
N VAL A 53 1.73 5.82 -17.06
CA VAL A 53 2.36 6.62 -18.13
C VAL A 53 1.43 7.73 -18.61
N ARG A 54 0.13 7.45 -18.81
CA ARG A 54 -0.85 8.46 -19.21
C ARG A 54 -1.05 9.52 -18.13
N ILE A 55 -1.08 9.11 -16.86
CA ILE A 55 -1.23 10.00 -15.72
C ILE A 55 -0.02 10.92 -15.60
N VAL A 56 1.20 10.36 -15.67
CA VAL A 56 2.45 11.11 -15.58
C VAL A 56 2.59 12.11 -16.74
N ASN A 57 2.20 11.72 -17.95
CA ASN A 57 2.25 12.61 -19.11
C ASN A 57 1.28 13.80 -19.01
N ARG A 58 0.17 13.64 -18.28
CA ARG A 58 -0.82 14.72 -18.08
C ARG A 58 -0.53 15.60 -16.88
N LEU A 59 -0.13 15.01 -15.75
CA LEU A 59 0.00 15.71 -14.46
C LEU A 59 1.45 16.06 -14.14
N GLY A 60 2.42 15.39 -14.77
CA GLY A 60 3.81 15.41 -14.37
C GLY A 60 4.09 14.49 -13.18
N ILE A 61 5.36 14.11 -13.02
CA ILE A 61 5.77 13.09 -12.05
C ILE A 61 5.53 13.52 -10.60
N SER A 62 5.84 14.77 -10.25
CA SER A 62 5.69 15.27 -8.87
C SER A 62 4.24 15.28 -8.41
N ARG A 63 3.33 15.71 -9.27
CA ARG A 63 1.88 15.71 -8.94
C ARG A 63 1.34 14.29 -8.86
N THR A 64 1.79 13.39 -9.73
CA THR A 64 1.40 11.99 -9.69
C THR A 64 1.79 11.35 -8.36
N ILE A 65 3.03 11.57 -7.90
CA ILE A 65 3.50 11.08 -6.59
C ILE A 65 2.65 11.67 -5.46
N PHE A 66 2.39 12.98 -5.48
CA PHE A 66 1.61 13.65 -4.45
C PHE A 66 0.18 13.09 -4.34
N TYR A 67 -0.53 12.96 -5.47
CA TYR A 67 -1.88 12.40 -5.46
C TYR A 67 -1.91 10.92 -5.08
N SER A 68 -0.90 10.14 -5.48
CA SER A 68 -0.79 8.75 -5.05
C SER A 68 -0.60 8.65 -3.52
N LEU A 69 0.23 9.51 -2.91
CA LEU A 69 0.39 9.53 -1.46
C LEU A 69 -0.91 9.93 -0.73
N LEU A 70 -1.64 10.93 -1.24
CA LEU A 70 -2.96 11.29 -0.71
C LEU A 70 -3.94 10.12 -0.79
N LEU A 71 -3.92 9.38 -1.89
CA LEU A 71 -4.75 8.20 -2.08
C LEU A 71 -4.40 7.08 -1.09
N THR A 72 -3.11 6.90 -0.78
CA THR A 72 -2.65 5.98 0.28
C THR A 72 -3.22 6.39 1.63
N VAL A 73 -3.11 7.68 1.99
CA VAL A 73 -3.64 8.19 3.27
C VAL A 73 -5.15 7.99 3.35
N ALA A 74 -5.89 8.29 2.27
CA ALA A 74 -7.33 8.05 2.21
C ALA A 74 -7.69 6.57 2.40
N GLY A 75 -6.92 5.66 1.77
CA GLY A 75 -7.08 4.21 1.95
C GLY A 75 -6.82 3.75 3.38
N LEU A 76 -5.78 4.28 4.03
CA LEU A 76 -5.48 3.97 5.44
C LEU A 76 -6.58 4.47 6.38
N ILE A 77 -7.09 5.69 6.16
CA ILE A 77 -8.25 6.20 6.91
C ILE A 77 -9.47 5.29 6.66
N GLY A 78 -9.65 4.83 5.43
CA GLY A 78 -10.69 3.88 5.07
C GLY A 78 -10.58 2.56 5.85
N TYR A 79 -9.38 2.03 6.06
CA TYR A 79 -9.18 0.87 6.92
C TYR A 79 -9.57 1.14 8.36
N LEU A 80 -9.13 2.26 8.93
CA LEU A 80 -9.45 2.64 10.32
C LEU A 80 -10.96 2.83 10.56
N ALA A 81 -11.67 3.36 9.55
CA ALA A 81 -13.11 3.61 9.60
C ALA A 81 -13.96 2.39 9.21
N ALA A 82 -13.33 1.29 8.79
CA ALA A 82 -14.05 0.13 8.24
C ALA A 82 -14.90 -0.57 9.29
N SER A 83 -16.20 -0.66 9.01
CA SER A 83 -17.20 -1.38 9.80
C SER A 83 -17.72 -2.63 9.09
N SER A 84 -17.26 -2.88 7.85
CA SER A 84 -17.67 -4.04 7.06
C SER A 84 -16.54 -4.48 6.13
N PRO A 85 -16.51 -5.77 5.71
CA PRO A 85 -15.53 -6.26 4.74
C PRO A 85 -15.56 -5.51 3.41
N TYR A 86 -16.73 -5.02 2.98
CA TYR A 86 -16.88 -4.23 1.76
C TYR A 86 -16.13 -2.88 1.83
N MET A 87 -16.11 -2.24 3.00
CA MET A 87 -15.34 -1.01 3.20
C MET A 87 -13.84 -1.28 3.13
N ILE A 88 -13.39 -2.41 3.65
CA ILE A 88 -11.99 -2.84 3.51
C ILE A 88 -11.64 -3.08 2.04
N CYS A 89 -12.54 -3.69 1.26
CA CYS A 89 -12.34 -3.85 -0.19
C CYS A 89 -12.17 -2.49 -0.91
N ALA A 90 -13.04 -1.54 -0.61
CA ALA A 90 -12.95 -0.19 -1.20
C ALA A 90 -11.63 0.51 -0.81
N ALA A 91 -11.24 0.45 0.45
CA ALA A 91 -9.97 0.99 0.94
C ALA A 91 -8.76 0.29 0.30
N SER A 92 -8.82 -1.03 0.13
CA SER A 92 -7.78 -1.82 -0.53
C SER A 92 -7.60 -1.45 -2.00
N LEU A 93 -8.69 -1.14 -2.70
CA LEU A 93 -8.63 -0.64 -4.08
C LEU A 93 -7.90 0.69 -4.15
N LEU A 94 -8.15 1.61 -3.20
CA LEU A 94 -7.44 2.89 -3.12
C LEU A 94 -5.95 2.68 -2.86
N ILE A 95 -5.59 1.83 -1.91
CA ILE A 95 -4.19 1.53 -1.57
C ILE A 95 -3.48 0.84 -2.73
N GLY A 96 -4.09 -0.16 -3.36
CA GLY A 96 -3.53 -0.84 -4.53
C GLY A 96 -3.30 0.12 -5.69
N SER A 97 -4.32 0.93 -6.02
CA SER A 97 -4.21 1.92 -7.10
C SER A 97 -3.12 2.97 -6.84
N SER A 98 -2.99 3.41 -5.61
CA SER A 98 -1.94 4.32 -5.18
C SER A 98 -0.56 3.70 -5.34
N ALA A 99 -0.36 2.50 -4.79
CA ALA A 99 0.92 1.79 -4.80
C ALA A 99 1.38 1.51 -6.24
N GLY A 100 0.49 1.04 -7.12
CA GLY A 100 0.83 0.75 -8.50
C GLY A 100 1.29 1.97 -9.29
N CYS A 101 0.56 3.08 -9.19
CA CYS A 101 0.93 4.32 -9.86
C CYS A 101 2.22 4.92 -9.29
N LEU A 102 2.36 4.95 -7.97
CA LEU A 102 3.51 5.51 -7.29
C LEU A 102 4.81 4.76 -7.61
N VAL A 103 4.78 3.43 -7.49
CA VAL A 103 5.94 2.58 -7.76
C VAL A 103 6.34 2.65 -9.23
N ALA A 104 5.37 2.62 -10.16
CA ALA A 104 5.65 2.74 -11.59
C ALA A 104 6.26 4.10 -11.93
N ALA A 105 5.71 5.20 -11.40
CA ALA A 105 6.22 6.55 -11.65
C ALA A 105 7.65 6.74 -11.10
N LEU A 106 7.91 6.26 -9.87
CA LEU A 106 9.22 6.38 -9.26
C LEU A 106 10.26 5.48 -9.93
N ASN A 107 9.90 4.26 -10.33
CA ASN A 107 10.81 3.38 -11.07
C ASN A 107 11.19 3.97 -12.43
N ALA A 108 10.22 4.55 -13.16
CA ALA A 108 10.50 5.24 -14.40
C ALA A 108 11.43 6.46 -14.20
N TYR A 109 11.22 7.24 -13.14
CA TYR A 109 12.10 8.35 -12.80
C TYR A 109 13.52 7.89 -12.44
N LEU A 110 13.63 6.86 -11.61
CA LEU A 110 14.92 6.31 -11.19
C LEU A 110 15.71 5.73 -12.36
N SER A 111 15.06 5.02 -13.27
CA SER A 111 15.71 4.40 -14.43
C SER A 111 16.30 5.43 -15.41
N LEU A 112 15.71 6.65 -15.44
CA LEU A 112 16.18 7.73 -16.32
C LEU A 112 17.27 8.61 -15.71
N HIS A 113 17.34 8.70 -14.37
CA HIS A 113 18.18 9.70 -13.70
C HIS A 113 19.23 9.09 -12.77
N TYR A 114 19.16 7.77 -12.48
CA TYR A 114 20.02 7.10 -11.52
C TYR A 114 20.53 5.77 -12.05
N GLU A 115 21.62 5.29 -11.47
CA GLU A 115 22.18 3.98 -11.79
C GLU A 115 21.27 2.83 -11.30
N ALA A 116 21.34 1.69 -11.96
CA ALA A 116 20.55 0.48 -11.64
C ALA A 116 20.65 0.03 -10.17
N ARG A 117 21.78 0.30 -9.49
CA ARG A 117 21.96 0.02 -8.06
C ARG A 117 20.92 0.72 -7.18
N HIS A 118 20.49 1.93 -7.54
CA HIS A 118 19.48 2.67 -6.78
C HIS A 118 18.09 2.03 -6.88
N LEU A 119 17.75 1.44 -8.03
CA LEU A 119 16.54 0.65 -8.20
C LEU A 119 16.51 -0.56 -7.26
N ASN A 120 17.62 -1.27 -7.11
CA ASN A 120 17.72 -2.39 -6.16
C ASN A 120 17.58 -1.91 -4.71
N TRP A 121 18.22 -0.80 -4.34
CA TRP A 121 18.13 -0.26 -2.99
C TRP A 121 16.71 0.18 -2.60
N VAL A 122 15.95 0.82 -3.49
CA VAL A 122 14.58 1.21 -3.16
C VAL A 122 13.68 0.01 -2.90
N HIS A 123 13.88 -1.10 -3.64
CA HIS A 123 13.16 -2.35 -3.38
C HIS A 123 13.58 -3.02 -2.07
N CYS A 124 14.86 -2.91 -1.68
CA CYS A 124 15.31 -3.31 -0.34
C CYS A 124 14.59 -2.52 0.76
N PHE A 125 14.49 -1.20 0.62
CA PHE A 125 13.76 -0.36 1.59
C PHE A 125 12.27 -0.69 1.63
N TRP A 126 11.65 -1.00 0.49
CA TRP A 126 10.28 -1.51 0.45
C TRP A 126 10.15 -2.83 1.23
N GLY A 127 11.06 -3.77 1.03
CA GLY A 127 11.10 -5.04 1.78
C GLY A 127 11.26 -4.83 3.29
N VAL A 128 12.15 -3.91 3.72
CA VAL A 128 12.30 -3.54 5.13
C VAL A 128 10.99 -2.95 5.68
N GLY A 129 10.34 -2.05 4.95
CA GLY A 129 9.01 -1.52 5.31
C GLY A 129 7.99 -2.62 5.51
N SER A 130 7.93 -3.58 4.58
CA SER A 130 7.01 -4.72 4.66
C SER A 130 7.29 -5.65 5.85
N MET A 131 8.52 -5.73 6.33
CA MET A 131 8.88 -6.50 7.53
C MET A 131 8.57 -5.73 8.81
N VAL A 132 8.80 -4.43 8.82
CA VAL A 132 8.57 -3.57 10.00
C VAL A 132 7.08 -3.43 10.31
N GLY A 133 6.21 -3.38 9.29
CA GLY A 133 4.76 -3.26 9.47
C GLY A 133 4.16 -4.30 10.43
N PRO A 134 4.27 -5.60 10.17
CA PRO A 134 3.79 -6.65 11.06
C PRO A 134 4.45 -6.64 12.45
N ALA A 135 5.75 -6.28 12.52
CA ALA A 135 6.46 -6.18 13.80
C ALA A 135 5.88 -5.09 14.70
N LEU A 136 5.59 -3.90 14.13
CA LEU A 136 4.93 -2.82 14.86
C LEU A 136 3.53 -3.21 15.33
N LEU A 137 2.77 -3.91 14.49
CA LEU A 137 1.44 -4.39 14.85
C LEU A 137 1.50 -5.41 16.00
N THR A 138 2.47 -6.34 15.96
CA THR A 138 2.68 -7.32 17.03
C THR A 138 3.02 -6.65 18.36
N LEU A 139 3.89 -5.63 18.34
CA LEU A 139 4.20 -4.82 19.52
C LEU A 139 2.96 -4.08 20.05
N SER A 140 2.13 -3.54 19.16
CA SER A 140 0.87 -2.88 19.53
C SER A 140 -0.07 -3.86 20.26
N TYR A 141 -0.20 -5.09 19.79
CA TYR A 141 -1.01 -6.12 20.46
C TYR A 141 -0.47 -6.50 21.83
N GLN A 142 0.86 -6.57 22.01
CA GLN A 142 1.46 -6.84 23.32
C GLN A 142 1.20 -5.72 24.33
N MET A 143 0.99 -4.49 23.86
CA MET A 143 0.63 -3.33 24.69
C MET A 143 -0.88 -3.20 24.92
N ASN A 144 -1.67 -4.23 24.69
CA ASN A 144 -3.14 -4.27 24.80
C ASN A 144 -3.88 -3.26 23.91
N HIS A 145 -3.30 -2.89 22.78
CA HIS A 145 -3.97 -2.09 21.76
C HIS A 145 -4.67 -2.99 20.72
N THR A 146 -5.69 -2.44 20.09
CA THR A 146 -6.37 -3.08 18.95
C THR A 146 -5.58 -2.86 17.65
N TRP A 147 -6.01 -3.49 16.57
CA TRP A 147 -5.42 -3.29 15.25
C TRP A 147 -5.68 -1.87 14.66
N ARG A 148 -6.55 -1.08 15.27
CA ARG A 148 -6.87 0.31 14.94
C ARG A 148 -6.00 1.29 15.70
#